data_b69330a8b17ddfa178b9ce51590a8ef1
#
_entry.id   b69330a8b17ddfa178b9ce51590a8ef1
#
_cell.length_a   1.000
_cell.length_b   1.000
_cell.length_c   1.000
_cell.angle_alpha   90.00
_cell.angle_beta   90.00
_cell.angle_gamma   90.00
#
_symmetry.space_group_name_H-M   'P 1'
#
loop_
_entity.id
_entity.type
_entity.pdbx_description
1 polymer ?
#
loop_
_entity_poly.entity_id
_entity_poly.type
_entity_poly.pdbx_seq_one_letter_code
_entity_poly.pdbx_strand_id
1 'polypeptide(L)'
;FNPTFPNHKNGDGSWDGVTNASQITNPLAWMEVKDKESVSRISTHAKLLLNFTPDLKMRLFGSYSYNMVENSQYLPTVVWAHGQAYRGVRKSESLVGNAMLTYRKRLKRHFIDALALAEVQEEKFSGFYTTVTNFSSDLFGFDNLQAGALRPWEGTNSYYERTRLLSFMGSANY
;
A
#
# COMPACT_ATOMS: atom_id res chain seq x y z
N PHE A 1 -1.94 17.16 -29.60
CA PHE A 1 -0.53 17.08 -29.97
C PHE A 1 -0.40 16.97 -31.49
N ASN A 2 0.42 17.80 -32.09
CA ASN A 2 0.71 17.71 -33.51
C ASN A 2 1.94 16.84 -33.75
N PRO A 3 1.82 15.69 -34.43
CA PRO A 3 2.95 14.77 -34.64
C PRO A 3 4.05 15.32 -35.56
N THR A 4 3.82 16.48 -36.18
CA THR A 4 4.81 17.13 -37.05
C THR A 4 5.72 18.10 -36.30
N PHE A 5 5.50 18.33 -34.99
CA PHE A 5 6.42 19.16 -34.21
C PHE A 5 7.78 18.43 -34.04
N PRO A 6 8.87 19.20 -34.14
CA PRO A 6 10.22 18.64 -33.94
C PRO A 6 10.35 18.03 -32.54
N ASN A 7 10.93 16.85 -32.47
CA ASN A 7 11.12 16.09 -31.22
C ASN A 7 12.54 16.30 -30.68
N HIS A 8 13.01 17.52 -30.56
CA HIS A 8 14.34 17.82 -30.03
C HIS A 8 14.25 18.83 -28.88
N LYS A 9 15.29 18.84 -28.08
CA LYS A 9 15.49 19.85 -27.03
C LYS A 9 16.12 21.08 -27.63
N ASN A 10 15.63 22.23 -27.23
CA ASN A 10 16.25 23.52 -27.49
C ASN A 10 17.59 23.65 -26.71
N GLY A 11 18.40 24.66 -27.09
CA GLY A 11 19.67 24.90 -26.41
C GLY A 11 19.52 25.31 -24.93
N ASP A 12 18.35 25.71 -24.50
CA ASP A 12 18.00 26.04 -23.09
C ASP A 12 17.48 24.84 -22.31
N GLY A 13 17.43 23.64 -22.93
CA GLY A 13 16.94 22.41 -22.33
C GLY A 13 15.42 22.22 -22.38
N SER A 14 14.66 23.20 -22.91
CA SER A 14 13.21 23.06 -23.12
C SER A 14 12.91 22.12 -24.29
N TRP A 15 11.74 21.44 -24.22
CA TRP A 15 11.24 20.65 -25.33
C TRP A 15 10.53 21.53 -26.37
N ASP A 16 10.83 21.29 -27.63
CA ASP A 16 10.15 21.99 -28.72
C ASP A 16 8.66 21.64 -28.78
N GLY A 17 7.82 22.60 -29.17
CA GLY A 17 6.37 22.41 -29.27
C GLY A 17 5.57 22.55 -27.95
N VAL A 18 6.20 22.96 -26.86
CA VAL A 18 5.50 23.40 -25.64
C VAL A 18 5.05 24.84 -25.82
N THR A 19 3.89 25.05 -26.41
CA THR A 19 3.29 26.37 -26.48
C THR A 19 2.27 26.57 -25.37
N ASN A 20 2.31 27.69 -24.69
CA ASN A 20 1.34 28.06 -23.64
C ASN A 20 -0.13 28.05 -24.12
N ALA A 21 -0.37 27.97 -25.42
CA ALA A 21 -1.69 28.03 -26.03
C ALA A 21 -2.42 26.68 -26.09
N SER A 22 -1.71 25.53 -25.97
CA SER A 22 -2.34 24.24 -26.22
C SER A 22 -2.55 23.37 -24.98
N GLN A 23 -2.03 23.74 -23.81
CA GLN A 23 -2.05 22.94 -22.57
C GLN A 23 -1.57 21.46 -22.73
N ILE A 24 -1.02 21.12 -23.89
CA ILE A 24 -0.56 19.78 -24.20
C ILE A 24 0.96 19.81 -24.20
N THR A 25 1.53 19.25 -23.16
CA THR A 25 2.97 19.06 -23.01
C THR A 25 3.48 18.08 -24.07
N ASN A 26 4.68 18.31 -24.62
CA ASN A 26 5.33 17.36 -25.50
C ASN A 26 5.44 15.98 -24.81
N PRO A 27 4.96 14.88 -25.44
CA PRO A 27 5.05 13.54 -24.85
C PRO A 27 6.46 13.13 -24.43
N LEU A 28 7.50 13.60 -25.12
CA LEU A 28 8.88 13.31 -24.78
C LEU A 28 9.34 13.99 -23.49
N ALA A 29 8.74 15.14 -23.12
CA ALA A 29 9.01 15.77 -21.83
C ALA A 29 8.57 14.88 -20.64
N TRP A 30 7.53 14.06 -20.83
CA TRP A 30 7.08 13.10 -19.80
C TRP A 30 8.09 11.99 -19.52
N MET A 31 9.04 11.73 -20.42
CA MET A 31 10.13 10.79 -20.15
C MET A 31 11.12 11.30 -19.09
N GLU A 32 11.08 12.59 -18.77
CA GLU A 32 11.90 13.17 -17.69
C GLU A 32 11.23 13.10 -16.32
N VAL A 33 9.97 12.68 -16.26
CA VAL A 33 9.28 12.43 -14.99
C VAL A 33 9.99 11.30 -14.25
N LYS A 34 10.37 11.60 -13.02
CA LYS A 34 10.93 10.58 -12.12
C LYS A 34 9.78 10.03 -11.30
N ASP A 35 9.49 8.75 -11.45
CA ASP A 35 8.48 8.04 -10.67
C ASP A 35 9.10 6.77 -10.10
N LYS A 36 8.98 6.59 -8.80
CA LYS A 36 9.56 5.47 -8.06
C LYS A 36 8.57 4.94 -7.05
N GLU A 37 8.25 3.66 -7.16
CA GLU A 37 7.54 2.92 -6.14
C GLU A 37 8.46 1.87 -5.51
N SER A 38 8.46 1.80 -4.20
CA SER A 38 9.16 0.78 -3.42
C SER A 38 8.16 0.05 -2.54
N VAL A 39 8.12 -1.28 -2.67
CA VAL A 39 7.21 -2.12 -1.90
C VAL A 39 8.02 -3.07 -1.03
N SER A 40 7.80 -2.97 0.29
CA SER A 40 8.33 -3.90 1.27
C SER A 40 7.20 -4.73 1.86
N ARG A 41 7.26 -6.05 1.71
CA ARG A 41 6.25 -6.97 2.21
C ARG A 41 6.86 -8.08 3.03
N ILE A 42 6.31 -8.27 4.24
CA ILE A 42 6.64 -9.38 5.12
C ILE A 42 5.33 -10.10 5.44
N SER A 43 5.30 -11.41 5.28
CA SER A 43 4.18 -12.25 5.67
C SER A 43 4.71 -13.50 6.35
N THR A 44 4.17 -13.80 7.52
CA THR A 44 4.51 -14.99 8.29
C THR A 44 3.26 -15.61 8.88
N HIS A 45 3.29 -16.94 9.06
CA HIS A 45 2.22 -17.67 9.71
C HIS A 45 2.77 -18.86 10.47
N ALA A 46 2.07 -19.22 11.52
CA ALA A 46 2.36 -20.39 12.33
C ALA A 46 1.09 -21.20 12.58
N LYS A 47 1.23 -22.52 12.64
CA LYS A 47 0.15 -23.45 12.91
C LYS A 47 0.62 -24.47 13.93
N LEU A 48 -0.17 -24.65 14.99
CA LEU A 48 0.07 -25.65 16.01
C LEU A 48 -1.13 -26.61 16.07
N LEU A 49 -0.85 -27.90 16.04
CA LEU A 49 -1.85 -28.96 16.18
C LEU A 49 -1.61 -29.70 17.50
N LEU A 50 -2.62 -29.68 18.35
CA LEU A 50 -2.62 -30.34 19.65
C LEU A 50 -3.65 -31.48 19.62
N ASN A 51 -3.21 -32.68 19.90
CA ASN A 51 -4.08 -33.86 20.05
C ASN A 51 -4.15 -34.22 21.53
N PHE A 52 -5.21 -33.76 22.23
CA PHE A 52 -5.39 -34.03 23.64
C PHE A 52 -5.80 -35.49 23.89
N THR A 53 -6.70 -35.98 23.02
CA THR A 53 -7.13 -37.36 22.96
C THR A 53 -7.34 -37.79 21.51
N PRO A 54 -7.55 -39.05 21.18
CA PRO A 54 -7.93 -39.48 19.83
C PRO A 54 -9.18 -38.78 19.33
N ASP A 55 -10.09 -38.42 20.22
CA ASP A 55 -11.39 -37.82 19.92
C ASP A 55 -11.37 -36.24 19.96
N LEU A 56 -10.41 -35.63 20.68
CA LEU A 56 -10.35 -34.18 20.93
C LEU A 56 -9.04 -33.59 20.39
N LYS A 57 -9.18 -32.70 19.45
CA LYS A 57 -8.06 -32.03 18.78
C LYS A 57 -8.26 -30.49 18.77
N MET A 58 -7.17 -29.78 18.94
CA MET A 58 -7.15 -28.33 18.84
C MET A 58 -6.16 -27.88 17.77
N ARG A 59 -6.56 -26.93 16.95
CA ARG A 59 -5.71 -26.23 16.00
C ARG A 59 -5.61 -24.77 16.40
N LEU A 60 -4.40 -24.29 16.60
CA LEU A 60 -4.09 -22.88 16.73
C LEU A 60 -3.44 -22.41 15.43
N PHE A 61 -3.85 -21.26 14.96
CA PHE A 61 -3.27 -20.61 13.80
C PHE A 61 -3.05 -19.13 14.10
N GLY A 62 -1.90 -18.61 13.70
CA GLY A 62 -1.57 -17.21 13.75
C GLY A 62 -0.91 -16.78 12.46
N SER A 63 -1.26 -15.61 11.95
CA SER A 63 -0.69 -14.99 10.75
C SER A 63 -0.46 -13.51 11.01
N TYR A 64 0.69 -13.01 10.58
CA TYR A 64 1.02 -11.60 10.58
C TYR A 64 1.50 -11.21 9.19
N SER A 65 0.96 -10.11 8.67
CA SER A 65 1.36 -9.52 7.41
C SER A 65 1.62 -8.04 7.59
N TYR A 66 2.75 -7.58 7.07
CA TYR A 66 3.13 -6.18 6.99
C TYR A 66 3.42 -5.81 5.53
N ASN A 67 2.86 -4.72 5.08
CA ASN A 67 3.09 -4.18 3.75
C ASN A 67 3.32 -2.68 3.85
N MET A 68 4.44 -2.21 3.29
CA MET A 68 4.76 -0.80 3.19
C MET A 68 5.03 -0.45 1.73
N VAL A 69 4.36 0.59 1.25
CA VAL A 69 4.50 1.14 -0.09
C VAL A 69 4.97 2.57 0.04
N GLU A 70 6.11 2.87 -0.54
CA GLU A 70 6.67 4.21 -0.66
C GLU A 70 6.57 4.67 -2.10
N ASN A 71 5.89 5.79 -2.34
CA ASN A 71 5.77 6.41 -3.65
C ASN A 71 6.51 7.74 -3.65
N SER A 72 7.29 7.96 -4.68
CA SER A 72 8.03 9.20 -4.88
C SER A 72 7.93 9.60 -6.35
N GLN A 73 7.41 10.78 -6.62
CA GLN A 73 7.26 11.30 -7.97
C GLN A 73 7.82 12.71 -8.06
N TYR A 74 8.46 13.02 -9.16
CA TYR A 74 8.89 14.35 -9.49
C TYR A 74 8.50 14.71 -10.92
N LEU A 75 7.74 15.77 -11.04
CA LEU A 75 7.40 16.41 -12.31
C LEU A 75 8.35 17.59 -12.50
N PRO A 76 9.33 17.50 -13.42
CA PRO A 76 10.30 18.59 -13.63
C PRO A 76 9.65 19.82 -14.25
N THR A 77 10.36 20.95 -14.20
CA THR A 77 9.87 22.25 -14.69
C THR A 77 9.54 22.25 -16.17
N VAL A 78 10.11 21.34 -16.95
CA VAL A 78 9.80 21.15 -18.37
C VAL A 78 8.44 20.47 -18.61
N VAL A 79 7.89 19.80 -17.60
CA VAL A 79 6.56 19.16 -17.64
C VAL A 79 5.52 19.99 -16.91
N TRP A 80 5.88 20.51 -15.76
CA TRP A 80 5.04 21.30 -14.89
C TRP A 80 5.74 22.59 -14.53
N ALA A 81 5.19 23.74 -14.94
CA ALA A 81 5.84 25.06 -14.96
C ALA A 81 6.57 25.46 -13.66
N HIS A 82 6.25 24.86 -12.54
CA HIS A 82 6.83 25.16 -11.23
C HIS A 82 7.59 23.97 -10.60
N GLY A 83 7.73 22.86 -11.33
CA GLY A 83 8.20 21.62 -10.75
C GLY A 83 7.33 21.15 -9.58
N GLN A 84 7.10 19.87 -9.44
CA GLN A 84 6.31 19.29 -8.38
C GLN A 84 6.93 18.00 -7.89
N ALA A 85 7.13 17.88 -6.59
CA ALA A 85 7.52 16.65 -5.92
C ALA A 85 6.38 16.11 -5.08
N TYR A 86 6.17 14.82 -5.15
CA TYR A 86 5.26 14.07 -4.29
C TYR A 86 6.04 12.98 -3.56
N ARG A 87 5.81 12.84 -2.28
CA ARG A 87 6.24 11.66 -1.50
C ARG A 87 5.12 11.18 -0.61
N GLY A 88 4.89 9.87 -0.63
CA GLY A 88 3.89 9.23 0.21
C GLY A 88 4.36 7.88 0.72
N VAL A 89 3.91 7.53 1.91
CA VAL A 89 4.12 6.23 2.54
C VAL A 89 2.77 5.69 2.98
N ARG A 90 2.47 4.46 2.60
CA ARG A 90 1.30 3.71 3.06
C ARG A 90 1.77 2.45 3.76
N LYS A 91 1.22 2.17 4.93
CA LYS A 91 1.49 0.97 5.72
C LYS A 91 0.20 0.23 5.98
N SER A 92 0.24 -1.08 5.84
CA SER A 92 -0.85 -1.99 6.15
C SER A 92 -0.30 -3.11 7.01
N GLU A 93 -0.91 -3.34 8.15
CA GLU A 93 -0.61 -4.44 9.06
C GLU A 93 -1.86 -5.28 9.24
N SER A 94 -1.74 -6.59 9.15
CA SER A 94 -2.83 -7.54 9.41
C SER A 94 -2.34 -8.62 10.35
N LEU A 95 -3.08 -8.82 11.43
CA LEU A 95 -2.88 -9.89 12.41
C LEU A 95 -4.15 -10.72 12.47
N VAL A 96 -4.01 -12.03 12.23
CA VAL A 96 -5.11 -13.00 12.34
C VAL A 96 -4.68 -14.10 13.29
N GLY A 97 -5.53 -14.40 14.25
CA GLY A 97 -5.34 -15.54 15.15
C GLY A 97 -6.62 -16.33 15.28
N ASN A 98 -6.57 -17.65 15.15
CA ASN A 98 -7.72 -18.47 15.44
C ASN A 98 -7.37 -19.75 16.24
N ALA A 99 -8.36 -20.16 17.03
CA ALA A 99 -8.33 -21.41 17.79
C ALA A 99 -9.56 -22.24 17.41
N MET A 100 -9.34 -23.43 16.90
CA MET A 100 -10.39 -24.36 16.51
C MET A 100 -10.28 -25.63 17.32
N LEU A 101 -11.34 -25.95 18.08
CA LEU A 101 -11.48 -27.18 18.84
C LEU A 101 -12.44 -28.12 18.09
N THR A 102 -12.00 -29.33 17.86
CA THR A 102 -12.80 -30.37 17.18
C THR A 102 -12.92 -31.60 18.10
N TYR A 103 -14.14 -32.02 18.33
CA TYR A 103 -14.44 -33.24 19.07
C TYR A 103 -15.22 -34.22 18.19
N ARG A 104 -14.68 -35.43 17.98
CA ARG A 104 -15.31 -36.48 17.16
C ARG A 104 -15.31 -37.77 17.93
N LYS A 105 -16.52 -38.32 18.19
CA LYS A 105 -16.65 -39.56 18.91
C LYS A 105 -17.68 -40.49 18.28
N ARG A 106 -17.30 -41.74 18.12
CA ARG A 106 -18.21 -42.81 17.70
C ARG A 106 -18.51 -43.69 18.89
N LEU A 107 -19.76 -43.76 19.28
CA LEU A 107 -20.29 -44.59 20.36
C LEU A 107 -21.26 -45.60 19.77
N LYS A 108 -20.79 -46.83 19.47
CA LYS A 108 -21.61 -47.90 18.84
C LYS A 108 -22.38 -47.40 17.61
N ARG A 109 -23.65 -46.98 17.77
CA ARG A 109 -24.55 -46.49 16.69
C ARG A 109 -24.64 -44.99 16.63
N HIS A 110 -24.00 -44.28 17.54
CA HIS A 110 -24.03 -42.80 17.61
C HIS A 110 -22.71 -42.21 17.12
N PHE A 111 -22.80 -41.15 16.39
CA PHE A 111 -21.64 -40.40 15.94
C PHE A 111 -21.83 -38.93 16.33
N ILE A 112 -20.91 -38.42 17.12
CA ILE A 112 -20.91 -37.01 17.55
C ILE A 112 -19.74 -36.33 16.86
N ASP A 113 -20.03 -35.21 16.15
CA ASP A 113 -19.03 -34.30 15.57
C ASP A 113 -19.36 -32.89 16.05
N ALA A 114 -18.47 -32.31 16.85
CA ALA A 114 -18.64 -30.95 17.37
C ALA A 114 -17.40 -30.14 17.06
N LEU A 115 -17.63 -28.88 16.72
CA LEU A 115 -16.59 -27.89 16.38
C LEU A 115 -16.90 -26.58 17.12
N ALA A 116 -15.86 -25.99 17.72
CA ALA A 116 -15.87 -24.63 18.23
C ALA A 116 -14.70 -23.86 17.63
N LEU A 117 -14.95 -22.65 17.16
CA LEU A 117 -13.93 -21.74 16.59
C LEU A 117 -14.05 -20.38 17.29
N ALA A 118 -12.90 -19.84 17.66
CA ALA A 118 -12.74 -18.44 18.02
C ALA A 118 -11.68 -17.82 17.12
N GLU A 119 -11.94 -16.64 16.58
CA GLU A 119 -11.04 -15.93 15.70
C GLU A 119 -10.95 -14.44 16.10
N VAL A 120 -9.75 -13.93 16.11
CA VAL A 120 -9.45 -12.50 16.23
C VAL A 120 -8.72 -12.03 14.98
N GLN A 121 -9.17 -10.91 14.44
CA GLN A 121 -8.53 -10.23 13.33
C GLN A 121 -8.30 -8.77 13.71
N GLU A 122 -7.12 -8.26 13.43
CA GLU A 122 -6.80 -6.85 13.58
C GLU A 122 -6.14 -6.36 12.29
N GLU A 123 -6.66 -5.27 11.75
CA GLU A 123 -6.12 -4.58 10.59
C GLU A 123 -5.81 -3.14 10.97
N LYS A 124 -4.64 -2.67 10.54
CA LYS A 124 -4.20 -1.29 10.71
C LYS A 124 -3.76 -0.75 9.35
N PHE A 125 -4.29 0.42 9.02
CA PHE A 125 -3.88 1.19 7.86
C PHE A 125 -3.39 2.54 8.33
N SER A 126 -2.22 2.93 7.88
CA SER A 126 -1.66 4.24 8.17
C SER A 126 -0.85 4.75 6.99
N GLY A 127 -0.74 6.04 6.90
CA GLY A 127 0.09 6.65 5.89
C GLY A 127 0.13 8.15 6.02
N PHE A 128 1.03 8.72 5.25
CA PHE A 128 1.09 10.14 5.02
C PHE A 128 1.57 10.39 3.59
N TYR A 129 1.25 11.56 3.07
CA TYR A 129 1.82 12.06 1.84
C TYR A 129 2.04 13.56 1.91
N THR A 130 2.95 14.04 1.12
CA THR A 130 3.19 15.47 0.94
C THR A 130 3.51 15.78 -0.51
N THR A 131 2.99 16.91 -0.96
CA THR A 131 3.26 17.52 -2.26
C THR A 131 3.93 18.85 -2.05
N VAL A 132 5.00 19.11 -2.76
CA VAL A 132 5.74 20.36 -2.73
C VAL A 132 5.93 20.85 -4.16
N THR A 133 5.77 22.15 -4.38
CA THR A 133 5.88 22.77 -5.69
C THR A 133 6.81 23.99 -5.65
N ASN A 134 7.05 24.57 -6.82
CA ASN A 134 7.87 25.75 -7.01
C ASN A 134 9.34 25.52 -6.66
N PHE A 135 9.93 24.57 -7.38
CA PHE A 135 11.36 24.26 -7.31
C PHE A 135 12.15 25.24 -8.19
N SER A 136 13.26 25.74 -7.66
CA SER A 136 14.21 26.57 -8.40
C SER A 136 15.15 25.75 -9.31
N SER A 137 15.21 24.44 -9.10
CA SER A 137 16.08 23.52 -9.84
C SER A 137 15.53 22.10 -9.81
N ASP A 138 15.61 21.38 -10.92
CA ASP A 138 15.19 19.99 -11.06
C ASP A 138 16.24 18.97 -10.56
N LEU A 139 17.40 19.46 -10.09
CA LEU A 139 18.57 18.63 -9.79
C LEU A 139 18.28 17.53 -8.77
N PHE A 140 17.62 17.86 -7.68
CA PHE A 140 17.38 16.94 -6.57
C PHE A 140 16.07 16.15 -6.69
N GLY A 141 15.15 16.62 -7.54
CA GLY A 141 13.84 15.97 -7.73
C GLY A 141 13.10 15.79 -6.41
N PHE A 142 12.61 14.59 -6.14
CA PHE A 142 11.90 14.26 -4.90
C PHE A 142 12.81 13.98 -3.69
N ASP A 143 14.13 13.99 -3.85
CA ASP A 143 15.06 13.69 -2.76
C ASP A 143 15.31 14.89 -1.82
N ASN A 144 14.98 16.11 -2.29
CA ASN A 144 15.06 17.31 -1.47
C ASN A 144 13.77 18.14 -1.55
N LEU A 145 12.75 17.76 -0.78
CA LEU A 145 11.49 18.50 -0.70
C LEU A 145 11.64 19.92 -0.12
N GLN A 146 12.72 20.18 0.59
CA GLN A 146 13.01 21.48 1.18
C GLN A 146 13.31 22.55 0.13
N ALA A 147 13.79 22.14 -1.05
CA ALA A 147 14.10 23.06 -2.15
C ALA A 147 12.86 23.65 -2.82
N GLY A 148 11.68 23.08 -2.61
CA GLY A 148 10.42 23.65 -3.10
C GLY A 148 9.89 24.73 -2.16
N ALA A 149 9.53 25.89 -2.74
CA ALA A 149 9.10 27.07 -1.99
C ALA A 149 7.65 27.00 -1.52
N LEU A 150 6.78 26.27 -2.24
CA LEU A 150 5.35 26.18 -1.92
C LEU A 150 4.99 24.79 -1.43
N ARG A 151 4.35 24.73 -0.26
CA ARG A 151 3.77 23.54 0.34
C ARG A 151 2.27 23.74 0.49
N PRO A 152 1.48 23.36 -0.54
CA PRO A 152 0.02 23.48 -0.45
C PRO A 152 -0.48 22.73 0.79
N TRP A 153 -1.32 23.37 1.60
CA TRP A 153 -1.87 22.77 2.81
C TRP A 153 -2.69 21.51 2.51
N GLU A 154 -3.40 21.50 1.38
CA GLU A 154 -4.13 20.33 0.87
C GLU A 154 -3.19 19.22 0.34
N GLY A 155 -1.94 19.57 0.04
CA GLY A 155 -0.94 18.65 -0.47
C GLY A 155 -0.29 17.77 0.60
N THR A 156 -0.61 17.97 1.89
CA THR A 156 -0.05 17.18 2.99
C THR A 156 -1.18 16.59 3.82
N ASN A 157 -1.19 15.27 3.96
CA ASN A 157 -2.19 14.57 4.74
C ASN A 157 -1.61 13.33 5.41
N SER A 158 -2.22 12.93 6.52
CA SER A 158 -1.94 11.67 7.21
C SER A 158 -3.22 11.02 7.67
N TYR A 159 -3.22 9.70 7.74
CA TYR A 159 -4.37 8.93 8.20
C TYR A 159 -3.93 7.72 9.01
N TYR A 160 -4.80 7.31 9.91
CA TYR A 160 -4.67 6.10 10.69
C TYR A 160 -6.04 5.48 10.90
N GLU A 161 -6.16 4.21 10.56
CA GLU A 161 -7.35 3.41 10.75
C GLU A 161 -6.98 2.09 11.40
N ARG A 162 -7.82 1.62 12.32
CA ARG A 162 -7.66 0.33 12.99
C ARG A 162 -9.00 -0.34 13.12
N THR A 163 -9.09 -1.53 12.60
CA THR A 163 -10.28 -2.39 12.69
C THR A 163 -9.94 -3.63 13.48
N ARG A 164 -10.82 -4.02 14.38
CA ARG A 164 -10.74 -5.28 15.13
C ARG A 164 -12.03 -6.06 14.99
N LEU A 165 -11.90 -7.33 14.70
CA LEU A 165 -13.00 -8.27 14.59
C LEU A 165 -12.74 -9.44 15.53
N LEU A 166 -13.75 -9.84 16.29
CA LEU A 166 -13.77 -11.03 17.10
C LEU A 166 -14.97 -11.88 16.68
N SER A 167 -14.72 -13.11 16.30
CA SER A 167 -15.74 -14.01 15.76
C SER A 167 -15.74 -15.33 16.52
N PHE A 168 -16.92 -15.89 16.71
CA PHE A 168 -17.11 -17.21 17.30
C PHE A 168 -18.04 -18.04 16.42
N MET A 169 -17.74 -19.30 16.28
CA MET A 169 -18.56 -20.26 15.55
C MET A 169 -18.64 -21.55 16.33
N GLY A 170 -19.82 -22.15 16.38
CA GLY A 170 -20.05 -23.48 16.95
C GLY A 170 -20.92 -24.31 16.01
N SER A 171 -20.59 -25.60 15.90
CA SER A 171 -21.38 -26.58 15.15
C SER A 171 -21.40 -27.90 15.90
N ALA A 172 -22.53 -28.58 15.89
CA ALA A 172 -22.67 -29.91 16.44
C ALA A 172 -23.57 -30.75 15.53
N ASN A 173 -23.11 -31.98 15.23
CA ASN A 173 -23.83 -32.97 14.44
C ASN A 173 -23.92 -34.27 15.25
N TYR A 174 -25.08 -34.93 15.16
CA TYR A 174 -25.37 -36.20 15.83
C TYR A 174 -25.94 -37.20 14.86
#